data_76dcf4546cf66b40814f56c209778e87
#
_entry.id   76dcf4546cf66b40814f56c209778e87
#
_cell.length_a   1.000
_cell.length_b   1.000
_cell.length_c   1.000
_cell.angle_alpha   90.00
_cell.angle_beta   90.00
_cell.angle_gamma   90.00
#
_symmetry.space_group_name_H-M   'P 1'
#
loop_
_entity.id
_entity.type
_entity.pdbx_description
1 polymer ?
#
loop_
_entity_poly.entity_id
_entity_poly.type
_entity_poly.pdbx_seq_one_letter_code
_entity_poly.pdbx_strand_id
1 'polypeptide(L)'
;MTGLVDWAAARARMVLAFIVLSVLAGTMAYVSLPKEGEPDIEVPALFISVPFPGISAEDSEKLLVKVMETELSDLDGLKKMTGTAAENYGGVALEFEFGWDKTKTLADVRDAMDTAEADFPEGAEKYTLNEVNFSEFPIIIVNLSGPVPERTMSRLANDLQDTLEGLEPVLEAGIAGNREEMLEVIIDPLRLEAYNVTALDLINVVQNNNQLIAAGEVDTAQGTFAVKIPSSFSDTRDFYNLPVKTNGDRIVRLGDLATINLTFEDRLGTARFNGETTVALQVVKRKGFNIIETADLVRAAVAEAEKTWPEDLQVAVSVGTSNDQSRTVASMVSQLEG
;
A
#
# COMPACT_ATOMS: atom_id res chain seq x y z
N MET A 1 52.53 -29.48 -23.69
CA MET A 1 51.15 -29.68 -23.19
C MET A 1 50.90 -31.01 -22.48
N THR A 2 51.85 -31.94 -22.52
CA THR A 2 51.76 -33.28 -21.88
C THR A 2 51.88 -33.26 -20.35
N GLY A 3 52.61 -32.33 -19.75
CA GLY A 3 52.85 -32.29 -18.30
C GLY A 3 51.63 -32.13 -17.39
N LEU A 4 50.58 -31.41 -17.84
CA LEU A 4 49.33 -31.26 -17.08
C LEU A 4 48.49 -32.54 -17.10
N VAL A 5 48.47 -33.25 -18.25
CA VAL A 5 47.76 -34.51 -18.41
C VAL A 5 48.44 -35.61 -17.60
N ASP A 6 49.77 -35.71 -17.67
CA ASP A 6 50.57 -36.69 -16.89
C ASP A 6 50.45 -36.41 -15.38
N TRP A 7 50.45 -35.16 -14.96
CA TRP A 7 50.22 -34.79 -13.54
C TRP A 7 48.82 -35.18 -13.07
N ALA A 8 47.77 -34.93 -13.90
CA ALA A 8 46.39 -35.33 -13.60
C ALA A 8 46.21 -36.84 -13.54
N ALA A 9 46.80 -37.56 -14.49
CA ALA A 9 46.78 -39.02 -14.50
C ALA A 9 47.46 -39.65 -13.29
N ALA A 10 48.62 -39.11 -12.86
CA ALA A 10 49.31 -39.55 -11.66
C ALA A 10 48.50 -39.32 -10.37
N ARG A 11 47.52 -38.38 -10.37
CA ARG A 11 46.66 -38.04 -9.23
C ARG A 11 45.18 -38.23 -9.51
N ALA A 12 44.82 -39.25 -10.28
CA ALA A 12 43.44 -39.48 -10.73
C ALA A 12 42.38 -39.45 -9.63
N ARG A 13 42.69 -39.93 -8.43
CA ARG A 13 41.76 -39.88 -7.28
C ARG A 13 41.48 -38.45 -6.81
N MET A 14 42.50 -37.58 -6.80
CA MET A 14 42.32 -36.16 -6.44
C MET A 14 41.51 -35.39 -7.49
N VAL A 15 41.82 -35.68 -8.78
CA VAL A 15 41.07 -35.08 -9.89
C VAL A 15 39.61 -35.50 -9.88
N LEU A 16 39.34 -36.81 -9.65
CA LEU A 16 37.96 -37.30 -9.49
C LEU A 16 37.24 -36.66 -8.31
N ALA A 17 37.89 -36.55 -7.14
CA ALA A 17 37.34 -35.89 -5.99
C ALA A 17 37.03 -34.41 -6.28
N PHE A 18 37.90 -33.68 -6.98
CA PHE A 18 37.70 -32.31 -7.39
C PHE A 18 36.51 -32.15 -8.36
N ILE A 19 36.38 -33.03 -9.35
CA ILE A 19 35.27 -33.07 -10.28
C ILE A 19 33.95 -33.30 -9.55
N VAL A 20 33.88 -34.27 -8.65
CA VAL A 20 32.70 -34.57 -7.85
C VAL A 20 32.32 -33.36 -6.98
N LEU A 21 33.32 -32.75 -6.30
CA LEU A 21 33.09 -31.55 -5.48
C LEU A 21 32.60 -30.36 -6.31
N SER A 22 33.18 -30.16 -7.51
CA SER A 22 32.77 -29.08 -8.43
C SER A 22 31.35 -29.29 -8.93
N VAL A 23 30.98 -30.54 -9.29
CA VAL A 23 29.61 -30.86 -9.72
C VAL A 23 28.62 -30.63 -8.55
N LEU A 24 28.94 -31.09 -7.34
CA LEU A 24 28.10 -30.88 -6.17
C LEU A 24 27.97 -29.38 -5.84
N ALA A 25 29.05 -28.62 -5.86
CA ALA A 25 29.03 -27.20 -5.64
C ALA A 25 28.25 -26.45 -6.72
N GLY A 26 28.42 -26.82 -7.98
CA GLY A 26 27.68 -26.25 -9.10
C GLY A 26 26.18 -26.56 -9.02
N THR A 27 25.82 -27.80 -8.67
CA THR A 27 24.41 -28.16 -8.48
C THR A 27 23.80 -27.43 -7.31
N MET A 28 24.51 -27.29 -6.20
CA MET A 28 24.06 -26.56 -5.03
C MET A 28 23.88 -25.06 -5.34
N ALA A 29 24.82 -24.44 -6.04
CA ALA A 29 24.72 -23.06 -6.49
C ALA A 29 23.52 -22.86 -7.43
N TYR A 30 23.31 -23.78 -8.38
CA TYR A 30 22.18 -23.73 -9.32
C TYR A 30 20.81 -23.80 -8.62
N VAL A 31 20.68 -24.68 -7.62
CA VAL A 31 19.44 -24.81 -6.85
C VAL A 31 19.20 -23.60 -5.94
N SER A 32 20.27 -22.99 -5.41
CA SER A 32 20.15 -21.84 -4.49
C SER A 32 19.98 -20.49 -5.19
N LEU A 33 20.20 -20.41 -6.52
CA LEU A 33 19.99 -19.18 -7.27
C LEU A 33 18.49 -18.85 -7.37
N PRO A 34 18.06 -17.65 -6.95
CA PRO A 34 16.69 -17.21 -7.13
C PRO A 34 16.37 -17.14 -8.63
N LYS A 35 15.25 -17.74 -9.04
CA LYS A 35 14.76 -17.68 -10.40
C LYS A 35 13.83 -16.48 -10.52
N GLU A 36 14.25 -15.48 -11.27
CA GLU A 36 13.50 -14.23 -11.51
C GLU A 36 13.27 -14.04 -13.01
N GLY A 37 12.14 -13.41 -13.36
CA GLY A 37 11.80 -13.18 -14.77
C GLY A 37 12.48 -11.95 -15.35
N GLU A 38 12.76 -10.98 -14.51
CA GLU A 38 13.39 -9.71 -14.88
C GLU A 38 14.53 -9.42 -13.91
N PRO A 39 15.66 -8.84 -14.42
CA PRO A 39 16.72 -8.42 -13.53
C PRO A 39 16.21 -7.28 -12.64
N ASP A 40 16.64 -7.27 -11.39
CA ASP A 40 16.32 -6.26 -10.42
C ASP A 40 17.03 -4.94 -10.78
N ILE A 41 16.41 -4.16 -11.65
CA ILE A 41 16.93 -2.87 -12.10
C ILE A 41 16.29 -1.79 -11.26
N GLU A 42 17.10 -1.15 -10.42
CA GLU A 42 16.69 0.08 -9.74
C GLU A 42 16.57 1.19 -10.78
N VAL A 43 15.33 1.59 -11.07
CA VAL A 43 15.08 2.73 -11.94
C VAL A 43 15.37 4.00 -11.15
N PRO A 44 16.31 4.84 -11.61
CA PRO A 44 16.62 6.08 -10.93
C PRO A 44 15.54 7.13 -11.24
N ALA A 45 14.31 6.87 -10.80
CA ALA A 45 13.17 7.75 -11.02
C ALA A 45 12.32 7.88 -9.75
N LEU A 46 11.94 9.13 -9.46
CA LEU A 46 11.10 9.51 -8.33
C LEU A 46 9.88 10.25 -8.86
N PHE A 47 8.76 10.08 -8.19
CA PHE A 47 7.53 10.79 -8.47
C PHE A 47 7.03 11.51 -7.22
N ILE A 48 6.86 12.82 -7.32
CA ILE A 48 6.36 13.67 -6.25
C ILE A 48 4.95 14.10 -6.60
N SER A 49 4.04 14.03 -5.67
CA SER A 49 2.66 14.49 -5.85
C SER A 49 2.19 15.35 -4.68
N VAL A 50 1.48 16.41 -5.01
CA VAL A 50 0.87 17.36 -4.07
C VAL A 50 -0.61 17.44 -4.39
N PRO A 51 -1.50 16.81 -3.60
CA PRO A 51 -2.94 17.02 -3.71
C PRO A 51 -3.30 18.44 -3.25
N PHE A 52 -4.21 19.07 -3.98
CA PHE A 52 -4.78 20.36 -3.57
C PHE A 52 -6.25 20.44 -4.03
N PRO A 53 -7.20 19.99 -3.20
CA PRO A 53 -8.60 20.00 -3.55
C PRO A 53 -9.11 21.42 -3.91
N GLY A 54 -9.74 21.53 -5.09
CA GLY A 54 -10.33 22.78 -5.58
C GLY A 54 -9.40 23.67 -6.41
N ILE A 55 -8.13 23.34 -6.58
CA ILE A 55 -7.22 24.10 -7.44
C ILE A 55 -7.50 23.82 -8.93
N SER A 56 -7.41 24.86 -9.77
CA SER A 56 -7.44 24.71 -11.22
C SER A 56 -6.10 24.17 -11.75
N ALA A 57 -6.08 23.56 -12.94
CA ALA A 57 -4.84 23.10 -13.56
C ALA A 57 -3.85 24.24 -13.81
N GLU A 58 -4.35 25.44 -14.20
CA GLU A 58 -3.48 26.63 -14.43
C GLU A 58 -2.85 27.14 -13.12
N ASP A 59 -3.62 27.16 -12.03
CA ASP A 59 -3.10 27.59 -10.74
C ASP A 59 -2.18 26.53 -10.14
N SER A 60 -2.48 25.24 -10.34
CA SER A 60 -1.61 24.13 -9.95
C SER A 60 -0.24 24.24 -10.63
N GLU A 61 -0.19 24.58 -11.92
CA GLU A 61 1.08 24.83 -12.62
C GLU A 61 1.88 25.95 -11.95
N LYS A 62 1.22 27.07 -11.65
CA LYS A 62 1.91 28.28 -11.14
C LYS A 62 2.30 28.17 -9.67
N LEU A 63 1.41 27.61 -8.84
CA LEU A 63 1.53 27.67 -7.38
C LEU A 63 2.14 26.39 -6.77
N LEU A 64 2.12 25.26 -7.48
CA LEU A 64 2.69 24.01 -7.02
C LEU A 64 3.85 23.55 -7.92
N VAL A 65 3.57 23.25 -9.20
CA VAL A 65 4.55 22.62 -10.09
C VAL A 65 5.77 23.50 -10.28
N LYS A 66 5.58 24.77 -10.57
CA LYS A 66 6.67 25.74 -10.81
C LYS A 66 7.54 25.97 -9.57
N VAL A 67 6.93 25.95 -8.38
CA VAL A 67 7.64 26.05 -7.11
C VAL A 67 8.50 24.81 -6.91
N MET A 68 7.91 23.60 -7.08
CA MET A 68 8.64 22.34 -7.01
C MET A 68 9.80 22.29 -8.02
N GLU A 69 9.54 22.65 -9.29
CA GLU A 69 10.57 22.65 -10.34
C GLU A 69 11.74 23.56 -10.00
N THR A 70 11.48 24.70 -9.37
CA THR A 70 12.53 25.64 -8.98
C THR A 70 13.46 25.03 -7.94
N GLU A 71 12.91 24.46 -6.87
CA GLU A 71 13.69 23.89 -5.77
C GLU A 71 14.36 22.55 -6.15
N LEU A 72 13.75 21.79 -7.06
CA LEU A 72 14.27 20.49 -7.50
C LEU A 72 15.29 20.60 -8.65
N SER A 73 15.44 21.77 -9.28
CA SER A 73 16.29 21.96 -10.47
C SER A 73 17.79 21.75 -10.23
N ASP A 74 18.24 22.00 -9.01
CA ASP A 74 19.66 21.99 -8.65
C ASP A 74 20.13 20.63 -8.04
N LEU A 75 19.29 19.58 -8.13
CA LEU A 75 19.64 18.27 -7.61
C LEU A 75 20.77 17.59 -8.38
N ASP A 76 21.73 17.06 -7.66
CA ASP A 76 22.86 16.32 -8.22
C ASP A 76 22.41 15.10 -9.04
N GLY A 77 22.91 14.93 -10.25
CA GLY A 77 22.62 13.78 -11.10
C GLY A 77 21.22 13.78 -11.72
N LEU A 78 20.47 14.86 -11.60
CA LEU A 78 19.16 15.00 -12.25
C LEU A 78 19.34 15.03 -13.78
N LYS A 79 18.74 14.06 -14.46
CA LYS A 79 18.81 13.91 -15.92
C LYS A 79 17.61 14.55 -16.61
N LYS A 80 16.43 14.39 -16.02
CA LYS A 80 15.19 14.92 -16.59
C LYS A 80 14.18 15.19 -15.48
N MET A 81 13.47 16.28 -15.62
CA MET A 81 12.33 16.64 -14.77
C MET A 81 11.11 16.89 -15.65
N THR A 82 9.96 16.43 -15.20
CA THR A 82 8.69 16.60 -15.93
C THR A 82 7.60 16.99 -14.93
N GLY A 83 7.11 18.22 -15.05
CA GLY A 83 5.96 18.70 -14.27
C GLY A 83 4.64 18.28 -14.88
N THR A 84 3.68 17.99 -14.04
CA THR A 84 2.29 17.67 -14.40
C THR A 84 1.36 18.49 -13.53
N ALA A 85 0.54 19.34 -14.15
CA ALA A 85 -0.49 20.12 -13.48
C ALA A 85 -1.88 19.66 -13.93
N ALA A 86 -2.75 19.37 -12.98
CA ALA A 86 -4.13 18.97 -13.23
C ALA A 86 -5.07 19.62 -12.20
N GLU A 87 -6.37 19.49 -12.40
CA GLU A 87 -7.36 19.89 -11.40
C GLU A 87 -7.15 19.06 -10.13
N ASN A 88 -7.14 19.73 -8.97
CA ASN A 88 -6.92 19.16 -7.64
C ASN A 88 -5.53 18.55 -7.39
N TYR A 89 -4.54 18.79 -8.28
CA TYR A 89 -3.29 18.03 -8.23
C TYR A 89 -2.12 18.74 -8.93
N GLY A 90 -0.93 18.70 -8.32
CA GLY A 90 0.34 19.02 -8.94
C GLY A 90 1.35 17.90 -8.71
N GLY A 91 2.15 17.56 -9.72
CA GLY A 91 3.15 16.51 -9.60
C GLY A 91 4.42 16.79 -10.41
N VAL A 92 5.54 16.21 -9.97
CA VAL A 92 6.83 16.27 -10.65
C VAL A 92 7.45 14.88 -10.70
N ALA A 93 7.82 14.44 -11.90
CA ALA A 93 8.60 13.23 -12.11
C ALA A 93 10.08 13.60 -12.34
N LEU A 94 10.97 12.94 -11.61
CA LEU A 94 12.42 13.12 -11.66
C LEU A 94 13.07 11.84 -12.18
N GLU A 95 13.93 11.96 -13.19
CA GLU A 95 14.80 10.89 -13.66
C GLU A 95 16.25 11.26 -13.35
N PHE A 96 16.99 10.37 -12.70
CA PHE A 96 18.40 10.56 -12.38
C PHE A 96 19.30 9.70 -13.27
N GLU A 97 20.59 9.92 -13.23
CA GLU A 97 21.56 9.09 -13.93
C GLU A 97 21.68 7.71 -13.26
N PHE A 98 22.01 6.69 -14.07
CA PHE A 98 22.26 5.34 -13.54
C PHE A 98 23.49 5.33 -12.60
N GLY A 99 23.36 4.58 -11.50
CA GLY A 99 24.40 4.53 -10.46
C GLY A 99 24.28 5.62 -9.41
N TRP A 100 23.13 6.27 -9.32
CA TRP A 100 22.81 7.26 -8.29
C TRP A 100 22.93 6.69 -6.87
N ASP A 101 23.27 7.55 -5.92
CA ASP A 101 23.17 7.23 -4.49
C ASP A 101 21.72 7.47 -4.04
N LYS A 102 20.93 6.40 -4.05
CA LYS A 102 19.51 6.45 -3.69
C LYS A 102 19.25 7.13 -2.35
N THR A 103 20.03 6.78 -1.32
CA THR A 103 19.83 7.30 0.03
C THR A 103 20.11 8.80 0.11
N LYS A 104 21.19 9.22 -0.51
CA LYS A 104 21.56 10.65 -0.59
C LYS A 104 20.51 11.41 -1.39
N THR A 105 20.18 10.95 -2.59
CA THR A 105 19.23 11.63 -3.48
C THR A 105 17.84 11.76 -2.86
N LEU A 106 17.35 10.72 -2.18
CA LEU A 106 16.08 10.81 -1.45
C LEU A 106 16.10 11.84 -0.32
N ALA A 107 17.23 11.99 0.38
CA ALA A 107 17.38 13.03 1.40
C ALA A 107 17.39 14.42 0.75
N ASP A 108 18.19 14.61 -0.30
CA ASP A 108 18.29 15.87 -1.03
C ASP A 108 16.92 16.30 -1.63
N VAL A 109 16.16 15.35 -2.18
CA VAL A 109 14.80 15.62 -2.70
C VAL A 109 13.83 16.01 -1.58
N ARG A 110 13.88 15.34 -0.42
CA ARG A 110 13.04 15.72 0.73
C ARG A 110 13.38 17.11 1.24
N ASP A 111 14.65 17.44 1.37
CA ASP A 111 15.09 18.77 1.83
C ASP A 111 14.63 19.87 0.84
N ALA A 112 14.72 19.63 -0.47
CA ALA A 112 14.21 20.53 -1.49
C ALA A 112 12.69 20.68 -1.42
N MET A 113 11.96 19.57 -1.23
CA MET A 113 10.50 19.60 -1.10
C MET A 113 10.02 20.25 0.18
N ASP A 114 10.71 20.07 1.30
CA ASP A 114 10.38 20.75 2.56
C ASP A 114 10.57 22.27 2.42
N THR A 115 11.53 22.70 1.57
CA THR A 115 11.71 24.12 1.22
C THR A 115 10.54 24.60 0.33
N ALA A 116 10.19 23.83 -0.70
CA ALA A 116 9.09 24.15 -1.62
C ALA A 116 7.72 24.20 -0.89
N GLU A 117 7.48 23.31 0.09
CA GLU A 117 6.24 23.26 0.87
C GLU A 117 5.97 24.56 1.63
N ALA A 118 7.02 25.28 2.04
CA ALA A 118 6.88 26.55 2.73
C ALA A 118 6.29 27.67 1.83
N ASP A 119 6.45 27.53 0.52
CA ASP A 119 5.95 28.48 -0.49
C ASP A 119 4.61 28.03 -1.13
N PHE A 120 4.04 26.88 -0.69
CA PHE A 120 2.74 26.43 -1.17
C PHE A 120 1.61 27.28 -0.57
N PRO A 121 0.52 27.48 -1.32
CA PRO A 121 -0.64 28.16 -0.81
C PRO A 121 -1.36 27.36 0.28
N GLU A 122 -2.05 28.09 1.18
CA GLU A 122 -2.90 27.45 2.20
C GLU A 122 -3.97 26.55 1.54
N GLY A 123 -4.06 25.28 1.98
CA GLY A 123 -4.96 24.27 1.45
C GLY A 123 -4.28 23.22 0.59
N ALA A 124 -3.00 23.38 0.23
CA ALA A 124 -2.20 22.29 -0.33
C ALA A 124 -2.00 21.20 0.75
N GLU A 125 -2.21 19.96 0.37
CA GLU A 125 -1.91 18.83 1.24
C GLU A 125 -0.41 18.51 1.23
N LYS A 126 0.03 17.73 2.22
CA LYS A 126 1.43 17.32 2.29
C LYS A 126 1.82 16.50 1.06
N TYR A 127 3.00 16.76 0.53
CA TYR A 127 3.52 16.02 -0.61
C TYR A 127 3.76 14.54 -0.29
N THR A 128 3.61 13.70 -1.29
CA THR A 128 4.03 12.29 -1.26
C THR A 128 5.17 12.07 -2.24
N LEU A 129 6.18 11.32 -1.80
CA LEU A 129 7.34 10.96 -2.60
C LEU A 129 7.33 9.46 -2.85
N ASN A 130 7.14 9.06 -4.10
CA ASN A 130 7.07 7.67 -4.52
C ASN A 130 8.26 7.34 -5.42
N GLU A 131 8.87 6.19 -5.18
CA GLU A 131 9.91 5.63 -6.04
C GLU A 131 9.26 4.79 -7.15
N VAL A 132 9.80 4.88 -8.36
CA VAL A 132 9.41 3.96 -9.44
C VAL A 132 10.26 2.70 -9.30
N ASN A 133 9.67 1.64 -8.79
CA ASN A 133 10.34 0.37 -8.58
C ASN A 133 9.63 -0.75 -9.36
N PHE A 134 10.28 -1.27 -10.40
CA PHE A 134 9.71 -2.38 -11.17
C PHE A 134 9.66 -3.71 -10.39
N SER A 135 10.49 -3.86 -9.35
CA SER A 135 10.46 -5.03 -8.48
C SER A 135 9.20 -5.10 -7.61
N GLU A 136 8.43 -4.00 -7.53
CA GLU A 136 7.17 -3.90 -6.77
C GLU A 136 5.94 -4.18 -7.64
N PHE A 137 6.12 -4.65 -8.88
CA PHE A 137 4.97 -5.14 -9.64
C PHE A 137 4.47 -6.50 -9.11
N PRO A 138 3.15 -6.70 -9.09
CA PRO A 138 2.56 -7.94 -8.60
C PRO A 138 3.01 -9.14 -9.47
N ILE A 139 3.51 -10.17 -8.82
CA ILE A 139 3.93 -11.42 -9.46
C ILE A 139 2.75 -12.35 -9.77
N ILE A 140 1.69 -12.23 -8.99
CA ILE A 140 0.44 -12.97 -9.12
C ILE A 140 -0.70 -12.12 -8.55
N ILE A 141 -1.86 -12.18 -9.20
CA ILE A 141 -3.08 -11.52 -8.71
C ILE A 141 -4.08 -12.60 -8.33
N VAL A 142 -4.53 -12.58 -7.09
CA VAL A 142 -5.59 -13.45 -6.57
C VAL A 142 -6.91 -12.72 -6.68
N ASN A 143 -7.89 -13.30 -7.38
CA ASN A 143 -9.19 -12.69 -7.64
C ASN A 143 -10.28 -13.40 -6.86
N LEU A 144 -11.04 -12.65 -6.07
CA LEU A 144 -12.21 -13.12 -5.34
C LEU A 144 -13.48 -12.62 -6.03
N SER A 145 -14.33 -13.52 -6.51
CA SER A 145 -15.58 -13.18 -7.21
C SER A 145 -16.74 -13.98 -6.62
N GLY A 146 -17.95 -13.44 -6.63
CA GLY A 146 -19.12 -14.18 -6.22
C GLY A 146 -20.30 -13.27 -5.80
N PRO A 147 -21.51 -13.83 -5.73
CA PRO A 147 -22.73 -13.11 -5.37
C PRO A 147 -22.88 -12.97 -3.83
N VAL A 148 -21.86 -12.42 -3.18
CA VAL A 148 -21.87 -12.15 -1.74
C VAL A 148 -21.91 -10.64 -1.46
N PRO A 149 -22.42 -10.21 -0.29
CA PRO A 149 -22.40 -8.79 0.09
C PRO A 149 -20.98 -8.22 0.05
N GLU A 150 -20.86 -6.97 -0.41
CA GLU A 150 -19.56 -6.29 -0.58
C GLU A 150 -18.74 -6.28 0.72
N ARG A 151 -19.38 -6.05 1.86
CA ARG A 151 -18.73 -6.13 3.19
C ARG A 151 -18.13 -7.50 3.48
N THR A 152 -18.84 -8.57 3.10
CA THR A 152 -18.34 -9.94 3.28
C THR A 152 -17.13 -10.18 2.39
N MET A 153 -17.20 -9.73 1.13
CA MET A 153 -16.07 -9.83 0.18
C MET A 153 -14.85 -9.05 0.66
N SER A 154 -15.04 -7.81 1.13
CA SER A 154 -13.94 -6.99 1.67
C SER A 154 -13.30 -7.63 2.91
N ARG A 155 -14.11 -8.23 3.81
CA ARG A 155 -13.57 -8.95 4.97
C ARG A 155 -12.74 -10.15 4.55
N LEU A 156 -13.23 -10.97 3.62
CA LEU A 156 -12.48 -12.12 3.11
C LEU A 156 -11.18 -11.68 2.45
N ALA A 157 -11.20 -10.56 1.71
CA ALA A 157 -10.02 -10.01 1.07
C ALA A 157 -8.99 -9.53 2.11
N ASN A 158 -9.43 -8.83 3.17
CA ASN A 158 -8.54 -8.38 4.24
C ASN A 158 -7.94 -9.56 5.02
N ASP A 159 -8.76 -10.55 5.40
CA ASP A 159 -8.27 -11.76 6.10
C ASP A 159 -7.24 -12.53 5.24
N LEU A 160 -7.48 -12.56 3.93
CA LEU A 160 -6.56 -13.19 2.98
C LEU A 160 -5.29 -12.34 2.78
N GLN A 161 -5.41 -11.01 2.74
CA GLN A 161 -4.27 -10.08 2.71
C GLN A 161 -3.34 -10.33 3.88
N ASP A 162 -3.88 -10.33 5.11
CA ASP A 162 -3.11 -10.59 6.33
C ASP A 162 -2.39 -11.95 6.27
N THR A 163 -3.08 -12.97 5.73
CA THR A 163 -2.50 -14.30 5.55
C THR A 163 -1.33 -14.31 4.56
N LEU A 164 -1.49 -13.61 3.43
CA LEU A 164 -0.47 -13.54 2.39
C LEU A 164 0.73 -12.68 2.80
N GLU A 165 0.50 -11.56 3.47
CA GLU A 165 1.56 -10.69 3.99
C GLU A 165 2.34 -11.35 5.15
N GLY A 166 1.73 -12.32 5.83
CA GLY A 166 2.41 -13.18 6.80
C GLY A 166 3.44 -14.15 6.20
N LEU A 167 3.45 -14.35 4.87
CA LEU A 167 4.44 -15.18 4.19
C LEU A 167 5.77 -14.43 4.04
N GLU A 168 6.88 -15.05 4.44
CA GLU A 168 8.21 -14.42 4.40
C GLU A 168 8.59 -13.83 3.02
N PRO A 169 8.33 -14.48 1.86
CA PRO A 169 8.70 -13.97 0.56
C PRO A 169 7.74 -12.90 0.01
N VAL A 170 6.63 -12.62 0.67
CA VAL A 170 5.66 -11.59 0.25
C VAL A 170 6.03 -10.24 0.87
N LEU A 171 6.13 -9.22 0.04
CA LEU A 171 6.37 -7.84 0.47
C LEU A 171 5.06 -7.18 0.87
N GLU A 172 4.04 -7.31 0.01
CA GLU A 172 2.74 -6.67 0.12
C GLU A 172 1.70 -7.48 -0.67
N ALA A 173 0.44 -7.41 -0.25
CA ALA A 173 -0.70 -7.96 -0.97
C ALA A 173 -1.79 -6.87 -1.10
N GLY A 174 -1.59 -5.91 -2.02
CA GLY A 174 -2.47 -4.77 -2.21
C GLY A 174 -3.87 -5.17 -2.69
N ILE A 175 -4.93 -4.67 -2.06
CA ILE A 175 -6.32 -4.93 -2.44
C ILE A 175 -6.76 -3.90 -3.49
N ALA A 176 -7.40 -4.36 -4.57
CA ALA A 176 -7.95 -3.54 -5.62
C ALA A 176 -9.38 -3.96 -6.00
N GLY A 177 -10.20 -2.99 -6.41
CA GLY A 177 -11.58 -3.22 -6.85
C GLY A 177 -12.61 -3.30 -5.71
N ASN A 178 -12.17 -3.21 -4.45
CA ASN A 178 -13.03 -2.98 -3.30
C ASN A 178 -13.40 -1.51 -3.18
N ARG A 179 -14.36 -1.23 -2.30
CA ARG A 179 -14.63 0.12 -1.78
C ARG A 179 -14.33 0.12 -0.29
N GLU A 180 -13.79 1.21 0.20
CA GLU A 180 -13.57 1.36 1.63
C GLU A 180 -14.88 1.57 2.36
N GLU A 181 -14.99 0.98 3.55
CA GLU A 181 -16.14 1.22 4.41
C GLU A 181 -16.03 2.62 5.01
N MET A 182 -17.11 3.38 4.93
CA MET A 182 -17.19 4.70 5.54
C MET A 182 -18.41 4.85 6.42
N LEU A 183 -18.31 5.77 7.37
CA LEU A 183 -19.41 6.20 8.18
C LEU A 183 -20.00 7.49 7.59
N GLU A 184 -21.18 7.38 7.00
CA GLU A 184 -21.91 8.52 6.46
C GLU A 184 -22.76 9.15 7.56
N VAL A 185 -22.55 10.44 7.81
CA VAL A 185 -23.30 11.23 8.80
C VAL A 185 -24.19 12.24 8.08
N ILE A 186 -25.46 11.92 7.93
CA ILE A 186 -26.47 12.79 7.30
C ILE A 186 -27.05 13.71 8.35
N ILE A 187 -26.68 14.99 8.29
CA ILE A 187 -27.09 16.02 9.24
C ILE A 187 -28.48 16.53 8.89
N ASP A 188 -29.35 16.66 9.89
CA ASP A 188 -30.66 17.29 9.76
C ASP A 188 -30.58 18.78 10.17
N PRO A 189 -30.69 19.73 9.21
CA PRO A 189 -30.59 21.16 9.50
C PRO A 189 -31.64 21.66 10.50
N LEU A 190 -32.85 21.10 10.50
CA LEU A 190 -33.91 21.48 11.41
C LEU A 190 -33.61 21.08 12.85
N ARG A 191 -32.96 19.93 13.03
CA ARG A 191 -32.49 19.48 14.35
C ARG A 191 -31.34 20.34 14.84
N LEU A 192 -30.39 20.70 13.96
CA LEU A 192 -29.31 21.65 14.33
C LEU A 192 -29.88 22.93 14.89
N GLU A 193 -30.85 23.55 14.22
CA GLU A 193 -31.51 24.76 14.65
C GLU A 193 -32.26 24.56 15.97
N ALA A 194 -33.03 23.48 16.10
CA ALA A 194 -33.80 23.15 17.31
C ALA A 194 -32.92 23.00 18.57
N TYR A 195 -31.73 22.43 18.41
CA TYR A 195 -30.76 22.23 19.49
C TYR A 195 -29.71 23.35 19.60
N ASN A 196 -29.82 24.40 18.78
CA ASN A 196 -28.90 25.54 18.72
C ASN A 196 -27.43 25.08 18.54
N VAL A 197 -27.19 24.16 17.60
CA VAL A 197 -25.88 23.61 17.23
C VAL A 197 -25.54 24.12 15.83
N THR A 198 -24.30 24.51 15.61
CA THR A 198 -23.81 24.91 14.29
C THR A 198 -23.11 23.74 13.58
N ALA A 199 -23.01 23.81 12.25
CA ALA A 199 -22.23 22.82 11.48
C ALA A 199 -20.76 22.80 11.91
N LEU A 200 -20.21 23.96 12.27
CA LEU A 200 -18.84 24.08 12.75
C LEU A 200 -18.63 23.35 14.10
N ASP A 201 -19.62 23.43 15.01
CA ASP A 201 -19.59 22.69 16.27
C ASP A 201 -19.47 21.18 16.01
N LEU A 202 -20.21 20.65 15.01
CA LEU A 202 -20.15 19.25 14.61
C LEU A 202 -18.78 18.86 14.04
N ILE A 203 -18.27 19.66 13.10
CA ILE A 203 -16.95 19.42 12.48
C ILE A 203 -15.86 19.39 13.55
N ASN A 204 -15.84 20.38 14.44
CA ASN A 204 -14.87 20.45 15.52
C ASN A 204 -14.95 19.23 16.46
N VAL A 205 -16.17 18.80 16.79
CA VAL A 205 -16.35 17.64 17.66
C VAL A 205 -15.85 16.35 16.99
N VAL A 206 -16.17 16.13 15.73
CA VAL A 206 -15.70 14.93 15.00
C VAL A 206 -14.18 14.95 14.85
N GLN A 207 -13.60 16.06 14.42
CA GLN A 207 -12.15 16.20 14.26
C GLN A 207 -11.39 16.03 15.59
N ASN A 208 -11.85 16.67 16.65
CA ASN A 208 -11.17 16.59 17.95
C ASN A 208 -11.32 15.22 18.63
N ASN A 209 -12.41 14.50 18.37
CA ASN A 209 -12.59 13.15 18.93
C ASN A 209 -11.96 12.02 18.09
N ASN A 210 -11.55 12.33 16.86
CA ASN A 210 -10.82 11.37 15.99
C ASN A 210 -9.29 11.51 16.15
N GLN A 211 -8.79 12.35 17.01
CA GLN A 211 -7.37 12.46 17.33
C GLN A 211 -7.07 11.77 18.65
N LEU A 212 -5.95 11.03 18.69
CA LEU A 212 -5.39 10.46 19.93
C LEU A 212 -4.85 11.60 20.80
N ILE A 213 -5.72 12.26 21.53
CA ILE A 213 -5.31 13.28 22.49
C ILE A 213 -5.03 12.54 23.79
N ALA A 214 -3.76 12.52 24.19
CA ALA A 214 -3.40 12.22 25.56
C ALA A 214 -4.02 13.34 26.43
N ALA A 215 -5.23 13.10 26.92
CA ALA A 215 -5.86 14.00 27.88
C ALA A 215 -5.02 13.97 29.16
N GLY A 216 -4.55 15.13 29.58
CA GLY A 216 -3.64 15.28 30.70
C GLY A 216 -4.16 14.67 32.01
N GLU A 217 -3.29 14.63 33.00
CA GLU A 217 -3.61 14.19 34.35
C GLU A 217 -4.50 15.25 35.04
N VAL A 218 -5.54 14.81 35.69
CA VAL A 218 -6.39 15.69 36.54
C VAL A 218 -5.97 15.45 37.99
N ASP A 219 -5.34 16.45 38.58
CA ASP A 219 -4.99 16.44 39.99
C ASP A 219 -6.21 16.80 40.85
N THR A 220 -6.61 15.90 41.71
CA THR A 220 -7.63 16.09 42.71
C THR A 220 -7.06 15.98 44.14
N ALA A 221 -7.78 16.47 45.12
CA ALA A 221 -7.39 16.33 46.52
C ALA A 221 -7.28 14.87 47.00
N GLN A 222 -7.79 13.90 46.23
CA GLN A 222 -7.75 12.46 46.51
C GLN A 222 -6.75 11.68 45.62
N GLY A 223 -5.98 12.36 44.74
CA GLY A 223 -4.96 11.73 43.90
C GLY A 223 -5.02 12.22 42.44
N THR A 224 -4.01 11.86 41.69
CA THR A 224 -3.88 12.15 40.24
C THR A 224 -4.56 11.05 39.45
N PHE A 225 -5.54 11.37 38.64
CA PHE A 225 -6.22 10.42 37.76
C PHE A 225 -5.88 10.74 36.30
N ALA A 226 -5.32 9.76 35.59
CA ALA A 226 -5.13 9.86 34.15
C ALA A 226 -6.48 9.70 33.44
N VAL A 227 -6.96 10.76 32.80
CA VAL A 227 -8.17 10.71 31.97
C VAL A 227 -7.77 10.20 30.58
N LYS A 228 -8.06 8.94 30.29
CA LYS A 228 -7.93 8.38 28.95
C LYS A 228 -9.26 8.57 28.22
N ILE A 229 -9.27 9.42 27.20
CA ILE A 229 -10.38 9.48 26.24
C ILE A 229 -10.06 8.48 25.14
N PRO A 230 -10.89 7.44 24.92
CA PRO A 230 -10.68 6.53 23.80
C PRO A 230 -10.81 7.34 22.50
N SER A 231 -9.72 7.35 21.73
CA SER A 231 -9.57 8.17 20.52
C SER A 231 -9.86 7.41 19.23
N SER A 232 -10.14 6.11 19.30
CA SER A 232 -10.56 5.32 18.15
C SER A 232 -11.98 4.82 18.37
N PHE A 233 -12.87 5.20 17.47
CA PHE A 233 -14.21 4.65 17.43
C PHE A 233 -14.15 3.19 17.00
N SER A 234 -14.43 2.28 17.91
CA SER A 234 -14.44 0.84 17.64
C SER A 234 -15.81 0.30 17.26
N ASP A 235 -16.88 1.08 17.51
CA ASP A 235 -18.28 0.68 17.22
C ASP A 235 -19.04 1.91 16.67
N THR A 236 -19.95 1.67 15.75
CA THR A 236 -20.91 2.67 15.22
C THR A 236 -21.70 3.34 16.36
N ARG A 237 -21.93 2.65 17.48
CA ARG A 237 -22.62 3.19 18.67
C ARG A 237 -21.87 4.34 19.32
N ASP A 238 -20.55 4.37 19.22
CA ASP A 238 -19.73 5.42 19.81
C ASP A 238 -20.03 6.76 19.14
N PHE A 239 -20.26 6.74 17.83
CA PHE A 239 -20.65 7.91 17.07
C PHE A 239 -22.03 8.43 17.45
N TYR A 240 -23.02 7.54 17.64
CA TYR A 240 -24.35 7.94 18.09
C TYR A 240 -24.31 8.65 19.44
N ASN A 241 -23.45 8.20 20.34
CA ASN A 241 -23.32 8.71 21.70
C ASN A 241 -22.36 9.88 21.82
N LEU A 242 -21.72 10.32 20.74
CA LEU A 242 -20.73 11.41 20.75
C LEU A 242 -21.38 12.71 21.23
N PRO A 243 -20.92 13.30 22.35
CA PRO A 243 -21.48 14.54 22.88
C PRO A 243 -21.03 15.72 22.00
N VAL A 244 -22.00 16.41 21.40
CA VAL A 244 -21.76 17.57 20.54
C VAL A 244 -21.84 18.88 21.33
N LYS A 245 -22.84 19.00 22.19
CA LYS A 245 -23.07 20.24 22.94
C LYS A 245 -23.79 19.98 24.26
N THR A 246 -23.51 20.81 25.27
CA THR A 246 -24.24 20.77 26.53
C THR A 246 -25.13 21.99 26.60
N ASN A 247 -26.45 21.79 26.69
CA ASN A 247 -27.45 22.84 26.89
C ASN A 247 -28.05 22.69 28.31
N GLY A 248 -27.49 23.43 29.28
CA GLY A 248 -27.83 23.23 30.69
C GLY A 248 -27.52 21.82 31.17
N ASP A 249 -28.50 21.10 31.71
CA ASP A 249 -28.34 19.72 32.19
C ASP A 249 -28.51 18.65 31.07
N ARG A 250 -28.78 19.06 29.83
CA ARG A 250 -29.02 18.18 28.72
C ARG A 250 -27.82 18.11 27.78
N ILE A 251 -27.27 16.91 27.57
CA ILE A 251 -26.23 16.67 26.60
C ILE A 251 -26.89 16.34 25.26
N VAL A 252 -26.56 17.12 24.22
CA VAL A 252 -26.95 16.87 22.83
C VAL A 252 -25.91 15.95 22.21
N ARG A 253 -26.34 14.82 21.66
CA ARG A 253 -25.48 13.81 21.05
C ARG A 253 -25.55 13.90 19.52
N LEU A 254 -24.57 13.37 18.82
CA LEU A 254 -24.55 13.33 17.36
C LEU A 254 -25.77 12.60 16.79
N GLY A 255 -26.18 11.49 17.40
CA GLY A 255 -27.39 10.75 17.02
C GLY A 255 -28.71 11.52 17.18
N ASP A 256 -28.74 12.59 18.00
CA ASP A 256 -29.90 13.48 18.12
C ASP A 256 -30.00 14.44 16.92
N LEU A 257 -28.88 14.72 16.23
CA LEU A 257 -28.72 15.73 15.19
C LEU A 257 -28.62 15.15 13.78
N ALA A 258 -28.20 13.90 13.66
CA ALA A 258 -27.87 13.28 12.39
C ALA A 258 -28.37 11.82 12.33
N THR A 259 -28.51 11.31 11.11
CA THR A 259 -28.65 9.90 10.83
C THR A 259 -27.28 9.35 10.43
N ILE A 260 -26.86 8.29 11.09
CA ILE A 260 -25.52 7.70 10.90
C ILE A 260 -25.69 6.35 10.21
N ASN A 261 -25.10 6.21 9.02
CA ASN A 261 -25.16 5.00 8.21
C ASN A 261 -23.74 4.46 8.01
N LEU A 262 -23.58 3.17 8.22
CA LEU A 262 -22.36 2.48 7.79
C LEU A 262 -22.52 2.07 6.32
N THR A 263 -21.78 2.69 5.44
CA THR A 263 -21.86 2.52 3.98
C THR A 263 -20.47 2.33 3.38
N PHE A 264 -20.33 2.54 2.09
CA PHE A 264 -19.07 2.48 1.37
C PHE A 264 -18.84 3.79 0.63
N GLU A 265 -17.58 4.13 0.41
CA GLU A 265 -17.19 5.24 -0.45
C GLU A 265 -17.73 5.10 -1.86
N ASP A 266 -17.83 6.22 -2.57
CA ASP A 266 -18.23 6.21 -3.97
C ASP A 266 -17.23 5.41 -4.80
N ARG A 267 -17.76 4.62 -5.74
CA ARG A 267 -16.94 3.75 -6.56
C ARG A 267 -16.08 4.54 -7.55
N LEU A 268 -14.77 4.54 -7.36
CA LEU A 268 -13.80 5.18 -8.24
C LEU A 268 -13.45 4.29 -9.45
N GLY A 269 -13.55 2.97 -9.30
CA GLY A 269 -13.22 2.02 -10.35
C GLY A 269 -13.88 0.66 -10.13
N THR A 270 -13.76 -0.23 -11.10
CA THR A 270 -14.24 -1.61 -11.01
C THR A 270 -13.17 -2.58 -11.48
N ALA A 271 -12.90 -3.61 -10.69
CA ALA A 271 -12.15 -4.76 -11.15
C ALA A 271 -13.10 -5.86 -11.63
N ARG A 272 -12.73 -6.55 -12.71
CA ARG A 272 -13.48 -7.69 -13.24
C ARG A 272 -12.54 -8.82 -13.61
N PHE A 273 -12.94 -10.02 -13.25
CA PHE A 273 -12.26 -11.24 -13.63
C PHE A 273 -13.26 -12.17 -14.32
N ASN A 274 -12.95 -12.64 -15.53
CA ASN A 274 -13.85 -13.45 -16.35
C ASN A 274 -15.26 -12.84 -16.55
N GLY A 275 -15.36 -11.50 -16.54
CA GLY A 275 -16.64 -10.79 -16.72
C GLY A 275 -17.40 -10.51 -15.43
N GLU A 276 -17.02 -11.12 -14.32
CA GLU A 276 -17.63 -10.90 -13.01
C GLU A 276 -16.88 -9.82 -12.23
N THR A 277 -17.60 -9.07 -11.39
CA THR A 277 -16.98 -8.12 -10.47
C THR A 277 -16.13 -8.88 -9.47
N THR A 278 -14.90 -8.43 -9.28
CA THR A 278 -13.93 -9.08 -8.41
C THR A 278 -13.31 -8.09 -7.42
N VAL A 279 -12.86 -8.61 -6.30
CA VAL A 279 -11.85 -7.98 -5.45
C VAL A 279 -10.54 -8.72 -5.71
N ALA A 280 -9.51 -7.98 -6.07
CA ALA A 280 -8.22 -8.53 -6.49
C ALA A 280 -7.14 -8.22 -5.45
N LEU A 281 -6.38 -9.22 -5.03
CA LEU A 281 -5.18 -9.06 -4.22
C LEU A 281 -3.95 -9.14 -5.12
N GLN A 282 -3.23 -8.05 -5.19
CA GLN A 282 -2.01 -7.90 -6.01
C GLN A 282 -0.80 -8.25 -5.15
N VAL A 283 -0.26 -9.44 -5.33
CA VAL A 283 0.83 -9.95 -4.49
C VAL A 283 2.17 -9.55 -5.06
N VAL A 284 2.92 -8.77 -4.30
CA VAL A 284 4.28 -8.31 -4.60
C VAL A 284 5.29 -9.15 -3.82
N LYS A 285 6.32 -9.61 -4.52
CA LYS A 285 7.40 -10.44 -3.95
C LYS A 285 8.50 -9.56 -3.33
N ARG A 286 9.07 -9.98 -2.20
CA ARG A 286 10.31 -9.39 -1.68
C ARG A 286 11.48 -9.68 -2.62
N LYS A 287 12.40 -8.72 -2.70
CA LYS A 287 13.66 -8.85 -3.44
C LYS A 287 14.47 -10.07 -2.97
N GLY A 288 15.06 -10.79 -3.93
CA GLY A 288 15.93 -11.94 -3.65
C GLY A 288 15.22 -13.29 -3.42
N PHE A 289 13.88 -13.32 -3.41
CA PHE A 289 13.13 -14.58 -3.34
C PHE A 289 12.78 -15.13 -4.72
N ASN A 290 12.68 -16.46 -4.83
CA ASN A 290 12.33 -17.15 -6.06
C ASN A 290 10.84 -16.93 -6.41
N ILE A 291 10.56 -16.40 -7.59
CA ILE A 291 9.20 -16.08 -8.03
C ILE A 291 8.30 -17.32 -8.14
N ILE A 292 8.84 -18.45 -8.58
CA ILE A 292 8.09 -19.70 -8.74
C ILE A 292 7.66 -20.23 -7.38
N GLU A 293 8.61 -20.33 -6.44
CA GLU A 293 8.36 -20.80 -5.08
C GLU A 293 7.41 -19.88 -4.33
N THR A 294 7.58 -18.56 -4.48
CA THR A 294 6.69 -17.57 -3.86
C THR A 294 5.26 -17.72 -4.37
N ALA A 295 5.06 -17.86 -5.69
CA ALA A 295 3.74 -18.04 -6.26
C ALA A 295 3.09 -19.37 -5.83
N ASP A 296 3.89 -20.43 -5.66
CA ASP A 296 3.41 -21.72 -5.15
C ASP A 296 2.96 -21.60 -3.68
N LEU A 297 3.74 -20.90 -2.84
CA LEU A 297 3.37 -20.62 -1.45
C LEU A 297 2.08 -19.78 -1.37
N VAL A 298 1.94 -18.75 -2.20
CA VAL A 298 0.72 -17.94 -2.28
C VAL A 298 -0.47 -18.81 -2.65
N ARG A 299 -0.38 -19.64 -3.69
CA ARG A 299 -1.48 -20.56 -4.08
C ARG A 299 -1.83 -21.55 -2.98
N ALA A 300 -0.84 -22.08 -2.29
CA ALA A 300 -1.07 -22.99 -1.17
C ALA A 300 -1.75 -22.29 0.02
N ALA A 301 -1.32 -21.07 0.37
CA ALA A 301 -1.92 -20.26 1.43
C ALA A 301 -3.37 -19.89 1.10
N VAL A 302 -3.65 -19.49 -0.14
CA VAL A 302 -5.01 -19.23 -0.62
C VAL A 302 -5.90 -20.47 -0.48
N ALA A 303 -5.45 -21.61 -0.96
CA ALA A 303 -6.21 -22.86 -0.89
C ALA A 303 -6.43 -23.34 0.57
N GLU A 304 -5.54 -23.01 1.48
CA GLU A 304 -5.74 -23.32 2.90
C GLU A 304 -6.71 -22.33 3.55
N ALA A 305 -6.62 -21.04 3.22
CA ALA A 305 -7.54 -20.02 3.68
C ALA A 305 -8.99 -20.33 3.25
N GLU A 306 -9.21 -20.75 2.00
CA GLU A 306 -10.53 -21.15 1.49
C GLU A 306 -11.19 -22.23 2.37
N LYS A 307 -10.44 -23.20 2.89
CA LYS A 307 -10.96 -24.26 3.75
C LYS A 307 -11.43 -23.78 5.11
N THR A 308 -10.94 -22.63 5.57
CA THR A 308 -11.35 -22.03 6.84
C THR A 308 -12.66 -21.25 6.75
N TRP A 309 -13.10 -20.93 5.53
CA TRP A 309 -14.35 -20.19 5.33
C TRP A 309 -15.58 -21.03 5.67
N PRO A 310 -16.69 -20.40 6.06
CA PRO A 310 -17.98 -21.09 6.18
C PRO A 310 -18.38 -21.79 4.87
N GLU A 311 -19.05 -22.93 4.94
CA GLU A 311 -19.41 -23.76 3.78
C GLU A 311 -20.21 -22.99 2.71
N ASP A 312 -21.10 -22.08 3.13
CA ASP A 312 -21.87 -21.22 2.23
C ASP A 312 -20.99 -20.24 1.46
N LEU A 313 -19.92 -19.72 2.07
CA LEU A 313 -18.96 -18.85 1.41
C LEU A 313 -17.99 -19.63 0.50
N GLN A 314 -17.58 -20.84 0.86
CA GLN A 314 -16.77 -21.71 -0.01
C GLN A 314 -17.49 -22.03 -1.32
N VAL A 315 -18.83 -22.13 -1.30
CA VAL A 315 -19.64 -22.36 -2.50
C VAL A 315 -19.91 -21.07 -3.27
N ALA A 316 -20.12 -19.96 -2.59
CA ALA A 316 -20.53 -18.69 -3.19
C ALA A 316 -19.37 -17.86 -3.74
N VAL A 317 -18.17 -18.01 -3.17
CA VAL A 317 -16.98 -17.24 -3.58
C VAL A 317 -16.09 -18.11 -4.45
N SER A 318 -15.80 -17.63 -5.65
CA SER A 318 -14.85 -18.24 -6.57
C SER A 318 -13.50 -17.55 -6.44
N VAL A 319 -12.45 -18.32 -6.24
CA VAL A 319 -11.08 -17.83 -6.20
C VAL A 319 -10.37 -18.21 -7.48
N GLY A 320 -9.76 -17.22 -8.13
CA GLY A 320 -8.99 -17.41 -9.36
C GLY A 320 -7.68 -16.66 -9.31
N THR A 321 -6.74 -17.02 -10.17
CA THR A 321 -5.47 -16.29 -10.29
C THR A 321 -5.32 -15.72 -11.69
N SER A 322 -4.75 -14.52 -11.78
CA SER A 322 -4.38 -13.86 -13.03
C SER A 322 -3.00 -13.21 -12.90
N ASN A 323 -2.44 -12.80 -14.03
CA ASN A 323 -1.09 -12.21 -14.12
C ASN A 323 -0.02 -13.06 -13.37
N ASP A 324 -0.09 -14.38 -13.54
CA ASP A 324 0.83 -15.32 -12.88
C ASP A 324 2.17 -15.37 -13.65
N GLN A 325 3.09 -14.50 -13.25
CA GLN A 325 4.42 -14.41 -13.86
C GLN A 325 5.26 -15.66 -13.61
N SER A 326 5.00 -16.42 -12.54
CA SER A 326 5.74 -17.63 -12.21
C SER A 326 5.67 -18.68 -13.32
N ARG A 327 4.55 -18.76 -14.03
CA ARG A 327 4.37 -19.69 -15.18
C ARG A 327 5.24 -19.32 -16.37
N THR A 328 5.38 -18.01 -16.63
CA THR A 328 6.23 -17.51 -17.71
C THR A 328 7.70 -17.80 -17.39
N VAL A 329 8.12 -17.54 -16.16
CA VAL A 329 9.49 -17.81 -15.70
C VAL A 329 9.78 -19.30 -15.70
N ALA A 330 8.87 -20.13 -15.22
CA ALA A 330 9.01 -21.59 -15.26
C ALA A 330 9.18 -22.12 -16.71
N SER A 331 8.40 -21.56 -17.66
CA SER A 331 8.53 -21.90 -19.07
C SER A 331 9.88 -21.49 -19.65
N MET A 332 10.37 -20.29 -19.33
CA MET A 332 11.70 -19.80 -19.75
C MET A 332 12.81 -20.70 -19.20
N VAL A 333 12.77 -21.03 -17.91
CA VAL A 333 13.74 -21.93 -17.28
C VAL A 333 13.73 -23.31 -17.96
N SER A 334 12.56 -23.90 -18.19
CA SER A 334 12.43 -25.19 -18.87
C SER A 334 12.98 -25.16 -20.30
N GLN A 335 12.84 -24.05 -21.02
CA GLN A 335 13.41 -23.90 -22.38
C GLN A 335 14.94 -23.75 -22.37
N LEU A 336 15.51 -23.22 -21.29
CA LEU A 336 16.96 -23.09 -21.13
C LEU A 336 17.61 -24.40 -20.70
N GLU A 337 16.86 -25.27 -20.00
CA GLU A 337 17.32 -26.60 -19.54
C GLU A 337 17.21 -27.71 -20.63
N GLY A 338 16.36 -27.50 -21.63
CA GLY A 338 16.08 -28.48 -22.70
C GLY A 338 16.80 -28.25 -23.97
#